data_ccad99a1a0e8e9555b2f4fd69a2664fd
#
_entry.id   ccad99a1a0e8e9555b2f4fd69a2664fd
#
_cell.length_a   1.000
_cell.length_b   1.000
_cell.length_c   1.000
_cell.angle_alpha   90.00
_cell.angle_beta   90.00
_cell.angle_gamma   90.00
#
_symmetry.space_group_name_H-M   'P 1'
#
loop_
_entity.id
_entity.type
_entity.pdbx_description
1 polymer ?
#
loop_
_entity_poly.entity_id
_entity_poly.type
_entity_poly.pdbx_seq_one_letter_code
_entity_poly.pdbx_strand_id
1 'polypeptide(L)'
;FVGDAVLVAHNASFDVGFISHFAEEQGLPFNPTVLDTVTIARLLLPNLNRFKLDTVAKALNISLANHHRAVDDAGATAEIFAAFVRMLRDRGISDLEGLNGMSTMDTNTIRKLPTYHVIILAKNDIGRVNLYRLVSWSHLEYYARRPRIPKSILDKYREGLIIGSACEAGELYQALLRGAPDAEIA
;
A
#
# COMPACT_ATOMS: atom_id res chain seq x y z
N PHE A 1 23.33 -11.70 -0.26
CA PHE A 1 22.47 -12.79 -0.75
C PHE A 1 21.30 -12.27 -1.59
N VAL A 2 20.61 -11.23 -1.14
CA VAL A 2 19.44 -10.68 -1.85
C VAL A 2 19.86 -9.86 -3.08
N GLY A 3 20.98 -9.12 -3.00
CA GLY A 3 21.44 -8.25 -4.08
C GLY A 3 20.39 -7.20 -4.45
N ASP A 4 20.11 -7.10 -5.74
CA ASP A 4 19.12 -6.20 -6.36
C ASP A 4 17.75 -6.87 -6.59
N ALA A 5 17.50 -8.04 -6.01
CA ALA A 5 16.26 -8.74 -6.17
C ALA A 5 15.10 -8.00 -5.49
N VAL A 6 13.92 -8.10 -6.12
CA VAL A 6 12.66 -7.63 -5.51
C VAL A 6 12.24 -8.61 -4.43
N LEU A 7 12.04 -8.12 -3.21
CA LEU A 7 11.51 -8.92 -2.12
C LEU A 7 10.00 -9.02 -2.20
N VAL A 8 9.48 -10.23 -2.04
CA VAL A 8 8.05 -10.48 -2.01
C VAL A 8 7.67 -11.09 -0.66
N ALA A 9 6.75 -10.47 0.06
CA ALA A 9 6.28 -10.98 1.34
C ALA A 9 4.78 -10.78 1.50
N HIS A 10 4.18 -11.46 2.47
CA HIS A 10 2.78 -11.31 2.83
C HIS A 10 2.65 -10.49 4.12
N ASN A 11 2.22 -9.23 4.02
CA ASN A 11 2.34 -8.20 5.04
C ASN A 11 3.81 -7.78 5.23
N ALA A 12 4.43 -7.39 4.13
CA ALA A 12 5.85 -7.18 3.97
C ALA A 12 6.48 -6.20 4.97
N SER A 13 5.71 -5.23 5.49
CA SER A 13 6.19 -4.28 6.49
C SER A 13 6.71 -4.95 7.78
N PHE A 14 6.19 -6.13 8.12
CA PHE A 14 6.65 -6.90 9.27
C PHE A 14 8.04 -7.49 9.02
N ASP A 15 8.20 -8.24 7.94
CA ASP A 15 9.47 -8.93 7.61
C ASP A 15 10.58 -7.93 7.27
N VAL A 16 10.26 -6.94 6.43
CA VAL A 16 11.22 -5.91 6.01
C VAL A 16 11.64 -5.04 7.20
N GLY A 17 10.69 -4.67 8.08
CA GLY A 17 11.02 -3.90 9.28
C GLY A 17 12.01 -4.62 10.19
N PHE A 18 11.84 -5.93 10.36
CA PHE A 18 12.77 -6.76 11.13
C PHE A 18 14.18 -6.76 10.51
N ILE A 19 14.26 -7.03 9.19
CA ILE A 19 15.55 -7.11 8.48
C ILE A 19 16.22 -5.74 8.47
N SER A 20 15.46 -4.66 8.22
CA SER A 20 15.99 -3.29 8.22
C SER A 20 16.62 -2.91 9.56
N HIS A 21 15.93 -3.24 10.67
CA HIS A 21 16.44 -2.96 12.01
C HIS A 21 17.80 -3.63 12.27
N PHE A 22 17.92 -4.93 11.97
CA PHE A 22 19.19 -5.64 12.16
C PHE A 22 20.27 -5.24 11.17
N ALA A 23 19.91 -4.88 9.93
CA ALA A 23 20.85 -4.35 8.96
C ALA A 23 21.45 -3.01 9.43
N GLU A 24 20.61 -2.13 9.97
CA GLU A 24 21.04 -0.85 10.53
C GLU A 24 21.98 -1.04 11.73
N GLU A 25 21.65 -1.94 12.68
CA GLU A 25 22.52 -2.27 13.81
C GLU A 25 23.90 -2.78 13.37
N GLN A 26 23.99 -3.45 12.22
CA GLN A 26 25.24 -3.97 11.67
C GLN A 26 25.90 -3.01 10.68
N GLY A 27 25.36 -1.81 10.43
CA GLY A 27 25.85 -0.84 9.46
C GLY A 27 25.81 -1.36 8.01
N LEU A 28 24.88 -2.28 7.69
CA LEU A 28 24.71 -2.85 6.36
C LEU A 28 23.64 -2.08 5.57
N PRO A 29 23.90 -1.70 4.32
CA PRO A 29 22.89 -1.06 3.50
C PRO A 29 21.76 -2.06 3.17
N PHE A 30 20.52 -1.67 3.45
CA PHE A 30 19.35 -2.49 3.13
C PHE A 30 18.20 -1.59 2.67
N ASN A 31 18.03 -1.47 1.36
CA ASN A 31 16.95 -0.69 0.74
C ASN A 31 16.38 -1.45 -0.47
N PRO A 32 15.71 -2.59 -0.26
CA PRO A 32 15.19 -3.41 -1.34
C PRO A 32 13.91 -2.83 -1.93
N THR A 33 13.66 -3.11 -3.20
CA THR A 33 12.30 -3.01 -3.75
C THR A 33 11.45 -4.11 -3.15
N VAL A 34 10.26 -3.75 -2.63
CA VAL A 34 9.38 -4.67 -1.92
C VAL A 34 8.01 -4.74 -2.57
N LEU A 35 7.49 -5.96 -2.75
CA LEU A 35 6.11 -6.21 -3.15
C LEU A 35 5.36 -6.91 -2.01
N ASP A 36 4.27 -6.29 -1.57
CA ASP A 36 3.39 -6.86 -0.55
C ASP A 36 2.20 -7.57 -1.20
N THR A 37 2.14 -8.89 -1.04
CA THR A 37 1.05 -9.69 -1.58
C THR A 37 -0.31 -9.37 -0.94
N VAL A 38 -0.37 -8.79 0.27
CA VAL A 38 -1.63 -8.28 0.84
C VAL A 38 -2.15 -7.10 0.03
N THR A 39 -1.28 -6.18 -0.36
CA THR A 39 -1.66 -5.03 -1.20
C THR A 39 -2.14 -5.50 -2.57
N ILE A 40 -1.41 -6.41 -3.21
CA ILE A 40 -1.81 -6.98 -4.51
C ILE A 40 -3.12 -7.77 -4.38
N ALA A 41 -3.31 -8.54 -3.31
CA ALA A 41 -4.55 -9.28 -3.06
C ALA A 41 -5.77 -8.34 -2.96
N ARG A 42 -5.61 -7.18 -2.33
CA ARG A 42 -6.69 -6.18 -2.25
C ARG A 42 -7.11 -5.66 -3.63
N LEU A 43 -6.16 -5.55 -4.56
CA LEU A 43 -6.42 -5.12 -5.94
C LEU A 43 -7.07 -6.22 -6.77
N LEU A 44 -6.59 -7.45 -6.66
CA LEU A 44 -6.98 -8.56 -7.52
C LEU A 44 -8.19 -9.36 -7.00
N LEU A 45 -8.40 -9.37 -5.68
CA LEU A 45 -9.44 -10.14 -4.99
C LEU A 45 -10.35 -9.21 -4.15
N PRO A 46 -11.03 -8.22 -4.75
CA PRO A 46 -11.77 -7.18 -4.02
C PRO A 46 -12.93 -7.73 -3.18
N ASN A 47 -13.40 -8.93 -3.48
CA ASN A 47 -14.53 -9.58 -2.78
C ASN A 47 -14.11 -10.25 -1.47
N LEU A 48 -12.81 -10.35 -1.16
CA LEU A 48 -12.35 -10.89 0.11
C LEU A 48 -12.53 -9.88 1.24
N ASN A 49 -13.05 -10.35 2.36
CA ASN A 49 -13.22 -9.54 3.58
C ASN A 49 -11.96 -9.52 4.46
N ARG A 50 -11.08 -10.50 4.29
CA ARG A 50 -9.82 -10.65 5.05
C ARG A 50 -8.71 -11.08 4.10
N PHE A 51 -7.50 -10.59 4.36
CA PHE A 51 -6.32 -10.83 3.51
C PHE A 51 -5.20 -11.51 4.31
N LYS A 52 -5.55 -12.42 5.21
CA LYS A 52 -4.57 -13.32 5.85
C LYS A 52 -4.05 -14.31 4.81
N LEU A 53 -2.84 -14.83 5.01
CA LEU A 53 -2.19 -15.76 4.09
C LEU A 53 -3.07 -16.98 3.77
N ASP A 54 -3.66 -17.59 4.80
CA ASP A 54 -4.58 -18.72 4.68
C ASP A 54 -5.82 -18.39 3.83
N THR A 55 -6.38 -17.20 4.04
CA THR A 55 -7.58 -16.75 3.33
C THR A 55 -7.30 -16.51 1.85
N VAL A 56 -6.15 -15.89 1.54
CA VAL A 56 -5.73 -15.61 0.16
C VAL A 56 -5.34 -16.91 -0.55
N ALA A 57 -4.58 -17.80 0.11
CA ALA A 57 -4.22 -19.10 -0.42
C ALA A 57 -5.45 -19.91 -0.78
N LYS A 58 -6.43 -20.00 0.14
CA LYS A 58 -7.71 -20.69 -0.08
C LYS A 58 -8.48 -20.12 -1.27
N ALA A 59 -8.53 -18.78 -1.40
CA ALA A 59 -9.23 -18.14 -2.51
C ALA A 59 -8.60 -18.44 -3.88
N LEU A 60 -7.29 -18.72 -3.89
CA LEU A 60 -6.53 -19.09 -5.08
C LEU A 60 -6.37 -20.61 -5.27
N ASN A 61 -7.01 -21.43 -4.43
CA ASN A 61 -6.87 -22.91 -4.39
C ASN A 61 -5.42 -23.36 -4.18
N ILE A 62 -4.64 -22.62 -3.39
CA ILE A 62 -3.27 -22.96 -3.02
C ILE A 62 -3.29 -23.70 -1.68
N SER A 63 -2.60 -24.85 -1.61
CA SER A 63 -2.53 -25.68 -0.41
C SER A 63 -1.56 -25.12 0.61
N LEU A 64 -1.98 -25.02 1.87
CA LEU A 64 -1.15 -24.68 3.03
C LEU A 64 -0.99 -25.95 3.90
N ALA A 65 0.02 -26.77 3.61
CA ALA A 65 0.16 -28.07 4.25
C ALA A 65 0.57 -28.02 5.72
N ASN A 66 1.41 -27.05 6.15
CA ASN A 66 1.92 -26.92 7.52
C ASN A 66 1.95 -25.47 7.97
N HIS A 67 0.79 -24.89 8.21
CA HIS A 67 0.64 -23.51 8.66
C HIS A 67 1.52 -23.21 9.89
N HIS A 68 2.20 -22.06 9.90
CA HIS A 68 3.12 -21.56 10.93
C HIS A 68 4.57 -22.08 10.89
N ARG A 69 4.99 -22.70 9.79
CA ARG A 69 6.40 -22.89 9.50
C ARG A 69 6.84 -21.83 8.49
N ALA A 70 7.87 -21.04 8.81
CA ALA A 70 8.32 -19.92 7.98
C ALA A 70 8.59 -20.33 6.51
N VAL A 71 9.14 -21.53 6.30
CA VAL A 71 9.42 -22.07 4.95
C VAL A 71 8.14 -22.37 4.18
N ASP A 72 7.13 -22.94 4.84
CA ASP A 72 5.85 -23.30 4.22
C ASP A 72 5.03 -22.04 3.91
N ASP A 73 5.05 -21.05 4.82
CA ASP A 73 4.41 -19.74 4.61
C ASP A 73 5.10 -18.95 3.47
N ALA A 74 6.43 -19.01 3.37
CA ALA A 74 7.17 -18.42 2.27
C ALA A 74 6.87 -19.11 0.93
N GLY A 75 6.77 -20.47 0.92
CA GLY A 75 6.37 -21.25 -0.24
C GLY A 75 4.98 -20.86 -0.73
N ALA A 76 3.99 -20.80 0.19
CA ALA A 76 2.64 -20.35 -0.15
C ALA A 76 2.60 -18.91 -0.66
N THR A 77 3.40 -18.02 -0.08
CA THR A 77 3.53 -16.63 -0.56
C THR A 77 4.07 -16.58 -1.99
N ALA A 78 5.04 -17.42 -2.32
CA ALA A 78 5.58 -17.52 -3.67
C ALA A 78 4.53 -18.05 -4.68
N GLU A 79 3.75 -19.06 -4.31
CA GLU A 79 2.65 -19.57 -5.16
C GLU A 79 1.54 -18.52 -5.36
N ILE A 80 1.16 -17.82 -4.29
CA ILE A 80 0.22 -16.69 -4.35
C ILE A 80 0.72 -15.62 -5.30
N PHE A 81 1.99 -15.23 -5.17
CA PHE A 81 2.58 -14.22 -6.05
C PHE A 81 2.63 -14.68 -7.50
N ALA A 82 2.98 -15.92 -7.77
CA ALA A 82 2.93 -16.50 -9.12
C ALA A 82 1.51 -16.50 -9.71
N ALA A 83 0.49 -16.75 -8.89
CA ALA A 83 -0.91 -16.64 -9.31
C ALA A 83 -1.28 -15.18 -9.64
N PHE A 84 -0.85 -14.23 -8.81
CA PHE A 84 -1.07 -12.80 -9.04
C PHE A 84 -0.40 -12.31 -10.33
N VAL A 85 0.83 -12.75 -10.61
CA VAL A 85 1.53 -12.41 -11.87
C VAL A 85 0.73 -12.89 -13.08
N ARG A 86 0.14 -14.10 -13.04
CA ARG A 86 -0.75 -14.57 -14.11
C ARG A 86 -1.98 -13.67 -14.25
N MET A 87 -2.67 -13.38 -13.15
CA MET A 87 -3.86 -12.52 -13.14
C MET A 87 -3.59 -11.09 -13.64
N LEU A 88 -2.39 -10.56 -13.34
CA LEU A 88 -1.96 -9.24 -13.82
C LEU A 88 -1.69 -9.27 -15.33
N ARG A 89 -0.98 -10.29 -15.81
CA ARG A 89 -0.72 -10.48 -17.25
C ARG A 89 -2.00 -10.64 -18.07
N ASP A 90 -2.98 -11.35 -17.54
CA ASP A 90 -4.31 -11.49 -18.15
C ASP A 90 -5.05 -10.15 -18.27
N ARG A 91 -4.67 -9.15 -17.43
CA ARG A 91 -5.17 -7.77 -17.48
C ARG A 91 -4.26 -6.82 -18.26
N GLY A 92 -3.23 -7.34 -18.94
CA GLY A 92 -2.29 -6.54 -19.73
C GLY A 92 -1.23 -5.80 -18.90
N ILE A 93 -1.04 -6.18 -17.63
CA ILE A 93 -0.07 -5.55 -16.73
C ILE A 93 1.15 -6.45 -16.63
N SER A 94 2.32 -5.93 -17.06
CA SER A 94 3.56 -6.68 -17.15
C SER A 94 4.70 -6.10 -16.33
N ASP A 95 4.52 -4.92 -15.73
CA ASP A 95 5.54 -4.19 -14.99
C ASP A 95 4.99 -3.53 -13.71
N LEU A 96 5.90 -2.96 -12.92
CA LEU A 96 5.56 -2.30 -11.66
C LEU A 96 4.80 -0.98 -11.87
N GLU A 97 5.03 -0.29 -12.97
CA GLU A 97 4.33 0.96 -13.29
C GLU A 97 2.85 0.68 -13.54
N GLY A 98 2.54 -0.32 -14.35
CA GLY A 98 1.18 -0.80 -14.59
C GLY A 98 0.49 -1.28 -13.31
N LEU A 99 1.22 -2.01 -12.44
CA LEU A 99 0.70 -2.43 -11.14
C LEU A 99 0.38 -1.24 -10.23
N ASN A 100 1.26 -0.25 -10.15
CA ASN A 100 1.03 0.98 -9.40
C ASN A 100 -0.17 1.78 -9.98
N GLY A 101 -0.32 1.80 -11.31
CA GLY A 101 -1.45 2.42 -11.98
C GLY A 101 -2.81 1.78 -11.62
N MET A 102 -2.86 0.48 -11.35
CA MET A 102 -4.09 -0.19 -10.91
C MET A 102 -4.64 0.37 -9.60
N SER A 103 -3.80 0.83 -8.70
CA SER A 103 -4.23 1.35 -7.39
C SER A 103 -5.11 2.60 -7.50
N THR A 104 -5.14 3.23 -8.67
CA THR A 104 -5.95 4.44 -8.94
C THR A 104 -7.35 4.12 -9.48
N MET A 105 -7.67 2.85 -9.81
CA MET A 105 -8.80 2.52 -10.67
C MET A 105 -10.08 2.01 -9.98
N ASP A 106 -10.00 1.51 -8.74
CA ASP A 106 -11.20 0.98 -8.07
C ASP A 106 -11.49 1.66 -6.74
N THR A 107 -12.63 2.35 -6.67
CA THR A 107 -13.13 3.01 -5.47
C THR A 107 -13.29 2.04 -4.29
N ASN A 108 -13.68 0.78 -4.53
CA ASN A 108 -13.83 -0.22 -3.48
C ASN A 108 -12.49 -0.65 -2.88
N THR A 109 -11.46 -0.71 -3.70
CA THR A 109 -10.09 -0.99 -3.27
C THR A 109 -9.54 0.17 -2.43
N ILE A 110 -9.72 1.42 -2.89
CA ILE A 110 -9.32 2.63 -2.16
C ILE A 110 -10.00 2.69 -0.78
N ARG A 111 -11.26 2.28 -0.68
CA ARG A 111 -12.01 2.21 0.59
C ARG A 111 -11.42 1.23 1.61
N LYS A 112 -10.63 0.25 1.19
CA LYS A 112 -10.00 -0.78 2.04
C LYS A 112 -8.55 -0.48 2.42
N LEU A 113 -7.90 0.49 1.77
CA LEU A 113 -6.51 0.88 2.05
C LEU A 113 -6.37 1.52 3.44
N PRO A 114 -5.18 1.47 4.06
CA PRO A 114 -4.85 2.28 5.23
C PRO A 114 -5.10 3.77 4.95
N THR A 115 -5.39 4.53 5.99
CA THR A 115 -5.60 5.98 5.87
C THR A 115 -4.80 6.71 6.92
N TYR A 116 -4.31 7.88 6.55
CA TYR A 116 -3.58 8.79 7.41
C TYR A 116 -4.36 10.10 7.56
N HIS A 117 -4.12 10.82 8.63
CA HIS A 117 -4.65 12.16 8.80
C HIS A 117 -3.86 13.13 7.93
N VAL A 118 -4.54 14.12 7.38
CA VAL A 118 -3.96 15.22 6.63
C VAL A 118 -4.65 16.53 7.01
N ILE A 119 -3.89 17.61 7.09
CA ILE A 119 -4.43 18.97 7.23
C ILE A 119 -4.38 19.63 5.87
N ILE A 120 -5.49 20.19 5.43
CA ILE A 120 -5.58 20.90 4.16
C ILE A 120 -6.13 22.30 4.42
N LEU A 121 -5.36 23.32 4.02
CA LEU A 121 -5.73 24.73 4.15
C LEU A 121 -5.88 25.36 2.77
N ALA A 122 -6.89 26.18 2.59
CA ALA A 122 -7.06 26.98 1.38
C ALA A 122 -6.19 28.23 1.47
N LYS A 123 -5.30 28.43 0.49
CA LYS A 123 -4.41 29.59 0.38
C LYS A 123 -5.11 30.78 -0.31
N ASN A 124 -6.03 30.51 -1.21
CA ASN A 124 -6.74 31.46 -2.05
C ASN A 124 -8.11 30.92 -2.49
N ASP A 125 -8.84 31.66 -3.32
CA ASP A 125 -10.17 31.25 -3.80
C ASP A 125 -10.14 29.97 -4.65
N ILE A 126 -9.10 29.75 -5.44
CA ILE A 126 -8.92 28.49 -6.18
C ILE A 126 -8.80 27.32 -5.19
N GLY A 127 -7.95 27.48 -4.17
CA GLY A 127 -7.79 26.49 -3.12
C GLY A 127 -9.09 26.23 -2.34
N ARG A 128 -9.89 27.27 -2.08
CA ARG A 128 -11.19 27.12 -1.43
C ARG A 128 -12.14 26.26 -2.26
N VAL A 129 -12.22 26.48 -3.56
CA VAL A 129 -13.05 25.67 -4.47
C VAL A 129 -12.52 24.24 -4.53
N ASN A 130 -11.21 24.06 -4.64
CA ASN A 130 -10.57 22.74 -4.68
C ASN A 130 -10.76 21.99 -3.36
N LEU A 131 -10.68 22.66 -2.22
CA LEU A 131 -10.99 22.05 -0.92
C LEU A 131 -12.43 21.54 -0.86
N TYR A 132 -13.40 22.30 -1.34
CA TYR A 132 -14.80 21.83 -1.41
C TYR A 132 -14.96 20.61 -2.32
N ARG A 133 -14.26 20.57 -3.45
CA ARG A 133 -14.25 19.40 -4.34
C ARG A 133 -13.68 18.18 -3.64
N LEU A 134 -12.53 18.32 -2.96
CA LEU A 134 -11.90 17.22 -2.21
C LEU A 134 -12.83 16.70 -1.10
N VAL A 135 -13.47 17.59 -0.34
CA VAL A 135 -14.46 17.19 0.69
C VAL A 135 -15.62 16.45 0.06
N SER A 136 -16.17 16.95 -1.05
CA SER A 136 -17.27 16.28 -1.77
C SER A 136 -16.86 14.89 -2.25
N TRP A 137 -15.72 14.74 -2.93
CA TRP A 137 -15.21 13.45 -3.36
C TRP A 137 -15.00 12.49 -2.20
N SER A 138 -14.43 12.97 -1.09
CA SER A 138 -14.15 12.14 0.08
C SER A 138 -15.42 11.54 0.72
N HIS A 139 -16.55 12.22 0.62
CA HIS A 139 -17.82 11.77 1.18
C HIS A 139 -18.67 11.00 0.18
N LEU A 140 -18.73 11.44 -1.07
CA LEU A 140 -19.62 10.84 -2.07
C LEU A 140 -19.03 9.56 -2.67
N GLU A 141 -17.73 9.55 -2.97
CA GLU A 141 -17.10 8.44 -3.69
C GLU A 141 -16.20 7.57 -2.81
N TYR A 142 -15.45 8.17 -1.89
CA TYR A 142 -14.40 7.47 -1.17
C TYR A 142 -14.70 7.25 0.32
N TYR A 143 -15.93 7.47 0.76
CA TYR A 143 -16.31 7.24 2.15
C TYR A 143 -16.31 5.76 2.52
N ALA A 144 -15.53 5.40 3.56
CA ALA A 144 -15.59 4.10 4.20
C ALA A 144 -15.25 4.24 5.68
N ARG A 145 -16.28 4.27 6.54
CA ARG A 145 -16.24 4.59 7.98
C ARG A 145 -15.78 6.03 8.28
N ARG A 146 -14.96 6.62 7.41
CA ARG A 146 -14.48 8.01 7.45
C ARG A 146 -14.27 8.50 6.03
N PRO A 147 -14.30 9.82 5.79
CA PRO A 147 -13.98 10.38 4.49
C PRO A 147 -12.52 10.11 4.15
N ARG A 148 -12.22 9.81 2.88
CA ARG A 148 -10.90 9.48 2.37
C ARG A 148 -10.59 10.31 1.14
N ILE A 149 -9.35 10.71 0.99
CA ILE A 149 -8.88 11.44 -0.19
C ILE A 149 -7.71 10.64 -0.77
N PRO A 150 -7.87 9.97 -1.92
CA PRO A 150 -6.75 9.36 -2.63
C PRO A 150 -5.70 10.40 -2.99
N LYS A 151 -4.41 10.05 -2.92
CA LYS A 151 -3.30 10.97 -3.30
C LYS A 151 -3.47 11.50 -4.72
N SER A 152 -3.88 10.66 -5.67
CA SER A 152 -4.15 11.05 -7.06
C SER A 152 -5.25 12.12 -7.20
N ILE A 153 -6.28 12.07 -6.35
CA ILE A 153 -7.33 13.08 -6.32
C ILE A 153 -6.84 14.35 -5.61
N LEU A 154 -6.04 14.21 -4.55
CA LEU A 154 -5.40 15.34 -3.88
C LEU A 154 -4.49 16.11 -4.85
N ASP A 155 -3.65 15.41 -5.61
CA ASP A 155 -2.75 16.01 -6.60
C ASP A 155 -3.50 16.72 -7.71
N LYS A 156 -4.58 16.13 -8.20
CA LYS A 156 -5.45 16.74 -9.22
C LYS A 156 -6.03 18.10 -8.79
N TYR A 157 -6.32 18.26 -7.50
CA TYR A 157 -6.93 19.48 -6.94
C TYR A 157 -6.00 20.22 -5.99
N ARG A 158 -4.69 20.04 -6.10
CA ARG A 158 -3.69 20.61 -5.19
C ARG A 158 -3.52 22.12 -5.32
N GLU A 159 -3.85 22.70 -6.48
CA GLU A 159 -3.66 24.12 -6.73
C GLU A 159 -4.38 24.99 -5.69
N GLY A 160 -3.66 25.94 -5.13
CA GLY A 160 -4.17 26.88 -4.11
C GLY A 160 -4.36 26.26 -2.72
N LEU A 161 -3.88 25.03 -2.49
CA LEU A 161 -3.91 24.36 -1.20
C LEU A 161 -2.52 24.35 -0.53
N ILE A 162 -2.54 24.37 0.79
CA ILE A 162 -1.40 24.06 1.66
C ILE A 162 -1.71 22.73 2.32
N ILE A 163 -0.81 21.76 2.16
CA ILE A 163 -0.93 20.43 2.72
C ILE A 163 0.02 20.35 3.91
N GLY A 164 -0.51 20.00 5.08
CA GLY A 164 0.25 19.81 6.30
C GLY A 164 0.21 18.35 6.77
N SER A 165 1.33 17.87 7.32
CA SER A 165 1.33 16.65 8.11
C SER A 165 0.44 16.88 9.34
N ALA A 166 -0.43 15.95 9.63
CA ALA A 166 -1.27 16.02 10.83
C ALA A 166 -0.51 15.56 12.09
N CYS A 167 -1.24 15.14 13.12
CA CYS A 167 -0.71 14.58 14.36
C CYS A 167 -0.04 13.20 14.14
N GLU A 168 0.14 12.43 15.22
CA GLU A 168 0.70 11.07 15.19
C GLU A 168 -0.02 10.10 14.24
N ALA A 169 -1.26 10.38 13.86
CA ALA A 169 -1.99 9.61 12.84
C ALA A 169 -1.72 10.08 11.40
N GLY A 170 -0.85 11.08 11.21
CA GLY A 170 -0.41 11.54 9.90
C GLY A 170 0.63 10.63 9.26
N GLU A 171 0.70 10.64 7.93
CA GLU A 171 1.61 9.75 7.18
C GLU A 171 3.09 10.03 7.52
N LEU A 172 3.49 11.30 7.54
CA LEU A 172 4.85 11.70 7.88
C LEU A 172 5.27 11.22 9.28
N TYR A 173 4.41 11.44 10.28
CA TYR A 173 4.70 11.04 11.64
C TYR A 173 4.82 9.51 11.77
N GLN A 174 3.93 8.77 11.11
CA GLN A 174 3.99 7.32 11.07
C GLN A 174 5.23 6.80 10.32
N ALA A 175 5.67 7.48 9.27
CA ALA A 175 6.92 7.15 8.58
C ALA A 175 8.14 7.35 9.49
N LEU A 176 8.21 8.46 10.22
CA LEU A 176 9.26 8.73 11.20
C LEU A 176 9.30 7.70 12.33
N LEU A 177 8.14 7.33 12.90
CA LEU A 177 8.07 6.35 13.99
C LEU A 177 8.56 4.96 13.60
N ARG A 178 8.38 4.57 12.34
CA ARG A 178 8.87 3.26 11.84
C ARG A 178 10.28 3.31 11.26
N GLY A 179 10.97 4.45 11.39
CA GLY A 179 12.34 4.61 10.88
C GLY A 179 12.43 4.55 9.35
N ALA A 180 11.44 5.11 8.64
CA ALA A 180 11.47 5.13 7.19
C ALA A 180 12.69 5.92 6.67
N PRO A 181 13.32 5.51 5.57
CA PRO A 181 14.47 6.21 5.00
C PRO A 181 14.09 7.61 4.52
N ASP A 182 15.04 8.54 4.53
CA ASP A 182 14.82 9.95 4.14
C ASP A 182 14.17 10.10 2.76
N ALA A 183 14.45 9.19 1.82
CA ALA A 183 13.84 9.18 0.49
C ALA A 183 12.32 8.90 0.50
N GLU A 184 11.79 8.26 1.55
CA GLU A 184 10.34 8.05 1.73
C GLU A 184 9.70 9.26 2.44
N ILE A 185 10.50 10.00 3.21
CA ILE A 185 10.04 11.13 4.04
C ILE A 185 10.03 12.44 3.24
N ALA A 186 10.95 12.60 2.28
CA ALA A 186 11.10 13.78 1.43
C ALA A 186 10.03 13.87 0.35
#